data_9a93fbec3b76fe7c5ed524ebbf9cfd68
#
_entry.id   9a93fbec3b76fe7c5ed524ebbf9cfd68
#
_cell.length_a   1.000
_cell.length_b   1.000
_cell.length_c   1.000
_cell.angle_alpha   90.00
_cell.angle_beta   90.00
_cell.angle_gamma   90.00
#
_symmetry.space_group_name_H-M   'P 1'
#
loop_
_entity.id
_entity.type
_entity.pdbx_description
1 polymer ?
#
loop_
_entity_poly.entity_id
_entity_poly.type
_entity_poly.pdbx_seq_one_letter_code
_entity_poly.pdbx_strand_id
1 'polypeptide(L)'
;MFHAEKDTHEEEDMESQKRQGAEYEFYGKLPLKKAIPLGLQHVLAMFVGNLTPILIISGACGIAGEEFGSLQVDLLQNAMLIAGIVTLIQLFAIGPVGGKVPIIMGTSSGFIGVFNSVVQVMGGGILAYGAIMCASVIGGLFEGILGFLLKPLRRFFPAVVTGTVVLSIGLSLIAVGVNSFGGGNTANDFGSVENLLLGAAVLLIIVAVKHWMKGMASASSILIGIVAGYIIAAIMGLVLPTTAVNADGVEYTKAWVLNSDKVANAAWFSVPKLMPVKLVFDWRAIIPVLIMFVVTAVETVGDISGVMEGGMGREATDKELSGGVICDGIGSSLAALFGVLPNTSFSQNVGLVTMTKIVNRMALASGAVFLILCGLFPKLAALISIMPQSVLGGAAVMMFSSIVISGIQLITKEPMTMRNITIVSVALGLGYGIGSSSGILAHLPQGIQLIFGGSGIVPAAIVAIIFNIILPKDAE
;
A
#
# COMPACT_ATOMS: atom_id res chain seq x y z
N MET A 1 -42.66 -19.64 -0.02
CA MET A 1 -41.47 -20.21 -0.67
C MET A 1 -41.43 -19.83 -2.17
N PHE A 2 -42.47 -19.97 -2.96
CA PHE A 2 -42.51 -19.61 -4.41
C PHE A 2 -42.46 -18.10 -4.75
N HIS A 3 -42.69 -17.19 -3.81
CA HIS A 3 -42.55 -15.74 -4.08
C HIS A 3 -41.10 -15.24 -3.85
N ALA A 4 -40.34 -15.83 -2.94
CA ALA A 4 -38.95 -15.43 -2.68
C ALA A 4 -37.97 -15.86 -3.80
N GLU A 5 -38.22 -16.99 -4.48
CA GLU A 5 -37.41 -17.42 -5.63
C GLU A 5 -37.67 -16.59 -6.89
N LYS A 6 -38.89 -16.05 -7.06
CA LYS A 6 -39.20 -15.19 -8.20
C LYS A 6 -38.63 -13.80 -8.09
N ASP A 7 -38.60 -13.25 -6.87
CA ASP A 7 -38.00 -11.94 -6.59
C ASP A 7 -36.46 -11.98 -6.73
N THR A 8 -35.81 -13.11 -6.37
CA THR A 8 -34.36 -13.28 -6.58
C THR A 8 -33.99 -13.42 -8.05
N HIS A 9 -34.78 -14.13 -8.85
CA HIS A 9 -34.53 -14.22 -10.30
C HIS A 9 -34.82 -12.92 -11.05
N GLU A 10 -35.80 -12.14 -10.64
CA GLU A 10 -36.06 -10.81 -11.22
C GLU A 10 -35.02 -9.77 -10.81
N GLU A 11 -34.47 -9.85 -9.58
CA GLU A 11 -33.35 -9.05 -9.15
C GLU A 11 -32.02 -9.43 -9.87
N GLU A 12 -31.75 -10.72 -10.05
CA GLU A 12 -30.61 -11.22 -10.83
C GLU A 12 -30.72 -10.85 -12.32
N ASP A 13 -31.90 -10.92 -12.92
CA ASP A 13 -32.12 -10.48 -14.30
C ASP A 13 -32.09 -8.97 -14.46
N MET A 14 -32.55 -8.19 -13.50
CA MET A 14 -32.39 -6.74 -13.49
C MET A 14 -30.94 -6.31 -13.25
N GLU A 15 -30.20 -7.04 -12.43
CA GLU A 15 -28.76 -6.79 -12.23
C GLU A 15 -27.96 -7.20 -13.46
N SER A 16 -28.32 -8.26 -14.15
CA SER A 16 -27.70 -8.69 -15.42
C SER A 16 -28.00 -7.73 -16.58
N GLN A 17 -29.22 -7.18 -16.65
CA GLN A 17 -29.58 -6.14 -17.64
C GLN A 17 -28.93 -4.78 -17.37
N LYS A 18 -28.59 -4.44 -16.11
CA LYS A 18 -27.81 -3.25 -15.75
C LYS A 18 -26.34 -3.35 -16.15
N ARG A 19 -25.83 -4.52 -16.49
CA ARG A 19 -24.41 -4.77 -16.86
C ARG A 19 -24.13 -4.73 -18.36
N GLN A 20 -24.95 -4.06 -19.17
CA GLN A 20 -24.71 -3.87 -20.61
C GLN A 20 -23.82 -2.65 -20.86
N GLY A 21 -22.50 -2.80 -20.70
CA GLY A 21 -21.55 -1.74 -21.01
C GLY A 21 -20.11 -2.28 -21.13
N ALA A 22 -19.33 -1.75 -22.07
CA ALA A 22 -17.95 -2.17 -22.28
C ALA A 22 -17.06 -1.95 -21.04
N GLU A 23 -17.44 -1.08 -20.11
CA GLU A 23 -16.79 -0.85 -18.83
C GLU A 23 -16.80 -2.04 -17.88
N TYR A 24 -17.79 -2.92 -17.99
CA TYR A 24 -17.96 -4.13 -17.19
C TYR A 24 -17.33 -5.38 -17.82
N GLU A 25 -16.74 -5.24 -19.01
CA GLU A 25 -16.03 -6.29 -19.73
C GLU A 25 -14.53 -6.00 -19.75
N PHE A 26 -13.69 -6.95 -19.31
CA PHE A 26 -12.24 -6.76 -19.27
C PHE A 26 -11.66 -6.42 -20.64
N TYR A 27 -12.12 -7.08 -21.70
CA TYR A 27 -11.68 -6.85 -23.08
C TYR A 27 -12.63 -5.94 -23.89
N GLY A 28 -13.63 -5.36 -23.24
CA GLY A 28 -14.61 -4.48 -23.90
C GLY A 28 -13.95 -3.29 -24.61
N LYS A 29 -14.50 -2.88 -25.76
CA LYS A 29 -14.01 -1.70 -26.49
C LYS A 29 -14.58 -0.44 -25.87
N LEU A 30 -13.81 0.22 -24.99
CA LEU A 30 -14.23 1.42 -24.30
C LEU A 30 -13.61 2.67 -24.98
N PRO A 31 -14.41 3.67 -25.40
CA PRO A 31 -13.87 4.92 -25.93
C PRO A 31 -13.06 5.69 -24.89
N LEU A 32 -11.96 6.33 -25.31
CA LEU A 32 -11.05 7.05 -24.40
C LEU A 32 -11.77 8.10 -23.54
N LYS A 33 -12.79 8.78 -24.09
CA LYS A 33 -13.60 9.76 -23.32
C LYS A 33 -14.26 9.15 -22.08
N LYS A 34 -14.63 7.85 -22.10
CA LYS A 34 -15.16 7.13 -20.95
C LYS A 34 -14.04 6.46 -20.13
N ALA A 35 -13.02 5.94 -20.81
CA ALA A 35 -11.91 5.24 -20.15
C ALA A 35 -11.12 6.16 -19.20
N ILE A 36 -10.80 7.40 -19.62
CA ILE A 36 -9.97 8.33 -18.85
C ILE A 36 -10.61 8.67 -17.48
N PRO A 37 -11.88 9.10 -17.37
CA PRO A 37 -12.46 9.39 -16.07
C PRO A 37 -12.52 8.16 -15.14
N LEU A 38 -12.80 6.97 -15.69
CA LEU A 38 -12.85 5.73 -14.93
C LEU A 38 -11.45 5.31 -14.45
N GLY A 39 -10.45 5.38 -15.32
CA GLY A 39 -9.06 5.10 -14.94
C GLY A 39 -8.53 6.10 -13.92
N LEU A 40 -8.86 7.39 -14.10
CA LEU A 40 -8.48 8.42 -13.13
C LEU A 40 -9.09 8.18 -11.75
N GLN A 41 -10.33 7.69 -11.67
CA GLN A 41 -10.97 7.30 -10.41
C GLN A 41 -10.15 6.24 -9.65
N HIS A 42 -9.64 5.23 -10.35
CA HIS A 42 -8.80 4.19 -9.75
C HIS A 42 -7.45 4.73 -9.28
N VAL A 43 -6.82 5.58 -10.09
CA VAL A 43 -5.53 6.19 -9.72
C VAL A 43 -5.67 7.13 -8.54
N LEU A 44 -6.68 8.00 -8.52
CA LEU A 44 -6.90 8.93 -7.41
C LEU A 44 -7.17 8.21 -6.08
N ALA A 45 -7.78 7.02 -6.12
CA ALA A 45 -8.00 6.20 -4.94
C ALA A 45 -6.69 5.65 -4.33
N MET A 46 -5.67 5.35 -5.18
CA MET A 46 -4.41 4.76 -4.74
C MET A 46 -3.24 5.75 -4.68
N PHE A 47 -3.38 6.94 -5.28
CA PHE A 47 -2.29 7.88 -5.53
C PHE A 47 -1.44 8.17 -4.29
N VAL A 48 -2.12 8.50 -3.19
CA VAL A 48 -1.46 8.80 -1.91
C VAL A 48 -0.85 7.54 -1.30
N GLY A 49 -1.59 6.42 -1.33
CA GLY A 49 -1.11 5.14 -0.82
C GLY A 49 0.18 4.67 -1.48
N ASN A 50 0.34 4.95 -2.78
CA ASN A 50 1.55 4.65 -3.54
C ASN A 50 2.77 5.46 -3.06
N LEU A 51 2.58 6.67 -2.57
CA LEU A 51 3.67 7.60 -2.22
C LEU A 51 4.00 7.61 -0.72
N THR A 52 3.01 7.30 0.11
CA THR A 52 3.12 7.27 1.57
C THR A 52 4.29 6.41 2.09
N PRO A 53 4.50 5.16 1.64
CA PRO A 53 5.61 4.33 2.13
C PRO A 53 6.97 4.97 1.89
N ILE A 54 7.15 5.65 0.75
CA ILE A 54 8.40 6.33 0.40
C ILE A 54 8.64 7.51 1.32
N LEU A 55 7.62 8.33 1.59
CA LEU A 55 7.72 9.44 2.54
C LEU A 55 8.11 8.95 3.93
N ILE A 56 7.50 7.87 4.41
CA ILE A 56 7.77 7.28 5.72
C ILE A 56 9.21 6.74 5.80
N ILE A 57 9.62 5.91 4.84
CA ILE A 57 10.92 5.24 4.89
C ILE A 57 12.07 6.18 4.56
N SER A 58 11.92 7.10 3.60
CA SER A 58 12.93 8.13 3.35
C SER A 58 13.10 9.07 4.55
N GLY A 59 12.00 9.39 5.24
CA GLY A 59 12.04 10.14 6.50
C GLY A 59 12.74 9.36 7.61
N ALA A 60 12.41 8.08 7.82
CA ALA A 60 13.04 7.22 8.81
C ALA A 60 14.53 7.02 8.55
N CYS A 61 14.95 6.93 7.29
CA CYS A 61 16.36 6.89 6.91
C CYS A 61 17.06 8.24 7.08
N GLY A 62 16.35 9.35 7.27
CA GLY A 62 16.92 10.69 7.35
C GLY A 62 17.38 11.24 5.99
N ILE A 63 16.94 10.67 4.85
CA ILE A 63 17.34 11.08 3.50
C ILE A 63 16.34 12.07 2.83
N ALA A 64 15.41 12.60 3.60
CA ALA A 64 14.44 13.61 3.15
C ALA A 64 14.97 15.06 3.31
N GLY A 65 16.11 15.24 3.99
CA GLY A 65 16.73 16.53 4.29
C GLY A 65 17.35 17.22 3.07
N GLU A 66 17.64 18.51 3.22
CA GLU A 66 18.23 19.34 2.15
C GLU A 66 19.63 18.85 1.73
N GLU A 67 20.37 18.20 2.63
CA GLU A 67 21.68 17.60 2.37
C GLU A 67 21.67 16.52 1.28
N PHE A 68 20.52 15.89 1.05
CA PHE A 68 20.32 14.91 -0.03
C PHE A 68 19.73 15.52 -1.30
N GLY A 69 19.58 16.85 -1.35
CA GLY A 69 19.09 17.59 -2.52
C GLY A 69 17.68 17.14 -2.96
N SER A 70 17.56 16.73 -4.24
CA SER A 70 16.28 16.30 -4.82
C SER A 70 15.96 14.82 -4.61
N LEU A 71 16.75 14.06 -3.87
CA LEU A 71 16.64 12.59 -3.80
C LEU A 71 15.21 12.13 -3.46
N GLN A 72 14.58 12.66 -2.43
CA GLN A 72 13.21 12.28 -2.06
C GLN A 72 12.21 12.58 -3.18
N VAL A 73 12.39 13.71 -3.91
CA VAL A 73 11.56 14.08 -5.06
C VAL A 73 11.77 13.08 -6.20
N ASP A 74 13.02 12.68 -6.47
CA ASP A 74 13.34 11.68 -7.49
C ASP A 74 12.71 10.31 -7.16
N LEU A 75 12.72 9.89 -5.87
CA LEU A 75 12.10 8.65 -5.42
C LEU A 75 10.57 8.67 -5.62
N LEU A 76 9.91 9.76 -5.26
CA LEU A 76 8.47 9.93 -5.44
C LEU A 76 8.09 9.97 -6.92
N GLN A 77 8.88 10.64 -7.76
CA GLN A 77 8.73 10.68 -9.20
C GLN A 77 8.82 9.27 -9.80
N ASN A 78 9.85 8.53 -9.43
CA ASN A 78 10.05 7.15 -9.87
C ASN A 78 8.91 6.23 -9.42
N ALA A 79 8.35 6.42 -8.24
CA ALA A 79 7.23 5.62 -7.75
C ALA A 79 5.98 5.76 -8.62
N MET A 80 5.66 6.97 -9.04
CA MET A 80 4.52 7.19 -9.94
C MET A 80 4.77 6.52 -11.30
N LEU A 81 5.98 6.67 -11.86
CA LEU A 81 6.35 6.02 -13.12
C LEU A 81 6.23 4.51 -13.04
N ILE A 82 6.85 3.90 -12.03
CA ILE A 82 6.93 2.44 -11.89
C ILE A 82 5.55 1.84 -11.61
N ALA A 83 4.75 2.46 -10.75
CA ALA A 83 3.37 2.02 -10.50
C ALA A 83 2.56 1.97 -11.81
N GLY A 84 2.69 2.95 -12.68
CA GLY A 84 2.05 2.96 -13.98
C GLY A 84 2.57 1.85 -14.91
N ILE A 85 3.90 1.69 -15.02
CA ILE A 85 4.51 0.66 -15.87
C ILE A 85 4.11 -0.75 -15.42
N VAL A 86 4.22 -1.05 -14.12
CA VAL A 86 3.90 -2.38 -13.56
C VAL A 86 2.40 -2.66 -13.70
N THR A 87 1.53 -1.65 -13.52
CA THR A 87 0.10 -1.78 -13.79
C THR A 87 -0.18 -2.15 -15.26
N LEU A 88 0.50 -1.52 -16.22
CA LEU A 88 0.35 -1.90 -17.64
C LEU A 88 0.82 -3.34 -17.89
N ILE A 89 1.93 -3.75 -17.29
CA ILE A 89 2.41 -5.15 -17.39
C ILE A 89 1.38 -6.11 -16.80
N GLN A 90 0.77 -5.78 -15.66
CA GLN A 90 -0.25 -6.61 -15.03
C GLN A 90 -1.51 -6.75 -15.89
N LEU A 91 -1.94 -5.68 -16.56
CA LEU A 91 -3.14 -5.66 -17.40
C LEU A 91 -2.96 -6.36 -18.76
N PHE A 92 -1.78 -6.24 -19.38
CA PHE A 92 -1.56 -6.72 -20.75
C PHE A 92 -0.71 -7.98 -20.82
N ALA A 93 0.11 -8.23 -19.81
CA ALA A 93 1.11 -9.28 -19.67
C ALA A 93 2.22 -9.25 -20.71
N ILE A 94 3.44 -9.55 -20.28
CA ILE A 94 4.62 -9.73 -21.13
C ILE A 94 5.15 -11.15 -20.89
N GLY A 95 4.85 -12.08 -21.76
CA GLY A 95 5.15 -13.50 -21.55
C GLY A 95 4.44 -14.06 -20.30
N PRO A 96 5.18 -14.56 -19.31
CA PRO A 96 4.62 -15.07 -18.06
C PRO A 96 4.35 -13.97 -17.02
N VAL A 97 4.85 -12.75 -17.24
CA VAL A 97 4.76 -11.63 -16.31
C VAL A 97 3.45 -10.89 -16.54
N GLY A 98 2.55 -10.90 -15.59
CA GLY A 98 1.23 -10.27 -15.65
C GLY A 98 0.09 -11.29 -15.67
N GLY A 99 -0.91 -11.05 -14.80
CA GLY A 99 -2.08 -11.92 -14.65
C GLY A 99 -3.19 -11.66 -15.67
N LYS A 100 -3.18 -10.53 -16.39
CA LYS A 100 -4.32 -10.02 -17.19
C LYS A 100 -5.58 -9.87 -16.34
N VAL A 101 -5.42 -9.28 -15.19
CA VAL A 101 -6.48 -9.06 -14.20
C VAL A 101 -6.72 -7.56 -13.99
N PRO A 102 -7.94 -7.13 -13.66
CA PRO A 102 -8.27 -5.71 -13.50
C PRO A 102 -7.79 -5.16 -12.14
N ILE A 103 -6.48 -5.14 -11.95
CA ILE A 103 -5.85 -4.68 -10.71
C ILE A 103 -4.82 -3.59 -11.00
N ILE A 104 -4.69 -2.64 -10.08
CA ILE A 104 -3.68 -1.59 -10.13
C ILE A 104 -2.54 -1.94 -9.19
N MET A 105 -1.32 -1.70 -9.64
CA MET A 105 -0.09 -1.97 -8.91
C MET A 105 0.49 -0.67 -8.37
N GLY A 106 1.13 -0.74 -7.21
CA GLY A 106 1.81 0.42 -6.62
C GLY A 106 2.71 0.02 -5.46
N THR A 107 3.34 1.00 -4.83
CA THR A 107 4.28 0.77 -3.72
C THR A 107 3.60 0.10 -2.54
N SER A 108 4.14 -1.00 -2.07
CA SER A 108 3.59 -1.78 -0.95
C SER A 108 3.79 -1.07 0.38
N SER A 109 2.71 -0.90 1.11
CA SER A 109 2.75 -0.45 2.51
C SER A 109 3.17 -1.57 3.48
N GLY A 110 2.99 -2.83 3.11
CA GLY A 110 3.30 -3.99 3.95
C GLY A 110 4.76 -4.05 4.40
N PHE A 111 5.69 -3.56 3.58
CA PHE A 111 7.11 -3.53 3.90
C PHE A 111 7.53 -2.47 4.94
N ILE A 112 6.69 -1.47 5.27
CA ILE A 112 7.06 -0.34 6.14
C ILE A 112 7.61 -0.85 7.49
N GLY A 113 6.96 -1.83 8.11
CA GLY A 113 7.40 -2.37 9.39
C GLY A 113 8.77 -3.01 9.33
N VAL A 114 9.00 -3.87 8.33
CA VAL A 114 10.29 -4.56 8.11
C VAL A 114 11.38 -3.55 7.77
N PHE A 115 11.11 -2.59 6.91
CA PHE A 115 12.08 -1.56 6.55
C PHE A 115 12.45 -0.65 7.71
N ASN A 116 11.49 -0.27 8.57
CA ASN A 116 11.80 0.48 9.79
C ASN A 116 12.76 -0.29 10.71
N SER A 117 12.62 -1.62 10.80
CA SER A 117 13.55 -2.45 11.57
C SER A 117 14.94 -2.48 10.95
N VAL A 118 15.04 -2.59 9.62
CA VAL A 118 16.31 -2.51 8.90
C VAL A 118 16.97 -1.14 9.17
N VAL A 119 16.20 -0.04 9.09
CA VAL A 119 16.68 1.32 9.38
C VAL A 119 17.24 1.41 10.79
N GLN A 120 16.51 0.89 11.80
CA GLN A 120 16.96 0.92 13.20
C GLN A 120 18.27 0.13 13.40
N VAL A 121 18.37 -1.07 12.83
CA VAL A 121 19.55 -1.94 12.98
C VAL A 121 20.77 -1.39 12.25
N MET A 122 20.57 -0.70 11.12
CA MET A 122 21.65 -0.14 10.32
C MET A 122 22.01 1.30 10.71
N GLY A 123 21.25 1.95 11.60
CA GLY A 123 21.49 3.33 12.03
C GLY A 123 21.02 4.40 11.03
N GLY A 124 20.15 4.05 10.09
CA GLY A 124 19.60 5.00 9.11
C GLY A 124 20.56 5.36 7.97
N GLY A 125 20.32 6.52 7.38
CA GLY A 125 21.14 7.06 6.30
C GLY A 125 20.92 6.40 4.93
N ILE A 126 21.66 6.90 3.94
CA ILE A 126 21.58 6.42 2.56
C ILE A 126 22.07 4.95 2.41
N LEU A 127 22.94 4.48 3.32
CA LEU A 127 23.40 3.10 3.33
C LEU A 127 22.29 2.12 3.73
N ALA A 128 21.49 2.48 4.74
CA ALA A 128 20.33 1.67 5.13
C ALA A 128 19.30 1.62 4.00
N TYR A 129 19.02 2.75 3.35
CA TYR A 129 18.15 2.80 2.18
C TYR A 129 18.70 1.95 1.03
N GLY A 130 19.99 2.01 0.75
CA GLY A 130 20.68 1.18 -0.25
C GLY A 130 20.59 -0.32 0.05
N ALA A 131 20.64 -0.71 1.32
CA ALA A 131 20.46 -2.10 1.73
C ALA A 131 19.01 -2.57 1.55
N ILE A 132 18.03 -1.72 1.84
CA ILE A 132 16.62 -1.96 1.53
C ILE A 132 16.43 -2.18 0.02
N MET A 133 17.03 -1.34 -0.82
CA MET A 133 16.93 -1.50 -2.27
C MET A 133 17.56 -2.80 -2.76
N CYS A 134 18.76 -3.15 -2.28
CA CYS A 134 19.38 -4.42 -2.64
C CYS A 134 18.55 -5.63 -2.20
N ALA A 135 18.03 -5.61 -0.97
CA ALA A 135 17.15 -6.64 -0.45
C ALA A 135 15.86 -6.75 -1.27
N SER A 136 15.31 -5.61 -1.72
CA SER A 136 14.10 -5.56 -2.55
C SER A 136 14.33 -6.10 -3.96
N VAL A 137 15.49 -5.88 -4.58
CA VAL A 137 15.84 -6.50 -5.86
C VAL A 137 15.88 -8.02 -5.72
N ILE A 138 16.60 -8.52 -4.71
CA ILE A 138 16.75 -9.96 -4.49
C ILE A 138 15.39 -10.59 -4.12
N GLY A 139 14.65 -9.95 -3.23
CA GLY A 139 13.36 -10.42 -2.77
C GLY A 139 12.29 -10.44 -3.87
N GLY A 140 12.27 -9.43 -4.74
CA GLY A 140 11.36 -9.40 -5.87
C GLY A 140 11.65 -10.50 -6.90
N LEU A 141 12.95 -10.79 -7.19
CA LEU A 141 13.31 -11.95 -8.03
C LEU A 141 12.87 -13.26 -7.38
N PHE A 142 13.03 -13.38 -6.06
CA PHE A 142 12.57 -14.54 -5.29
C PHE A 142 11.04 -14.70 -5.38
N GLU A 143 10.27 -13.63 -5.20
CA GLU A 143 8.81 -13.65 -5.36
C GLU A 143 8.39 -14.01 -6.79
N GLY A 144 9.09 -13.49 -7.79
CA GLY A 144 8.89 -13.90 -9.19
C GLY A 144 9.04 -15.41 -9.38
N ILE A 145 10.04 -16.04 -8.74
CA ILE A 145 10.23 -17.48 -8.73
C ILE A 145 9.09 -18.19 -7.99
N LEU A 146 8.64 -17.65 -6.83
CA LEU A 146 7.48 -18.20 -6.11
C LEU A 146 6.22 -18.19 -6.97
N GLY A 147 6.03 -17.17 -7.82
CA GLY A 147 4.91 -17.10 -8.74
C GLY A 147 4.86 -18.29 -9.71
N PHE A 148 6.00 -18.81 -10.21
CA PHE A 148 6.03 -20.02 -11.00
C PHE A 148 5.68 -21.30 -10.21
N LEU A 149 5.94 -21.29 -8.90
CA LEU A 149 5.64 -22.38 -7.98
C LEU A 149 4.29 -22.24 -7.27
N LEU A 150 3.49 -21.26 -7.64
CA LEU A 150 2.27 -20.91 -6.90
C LEU A 150 1.22 -22.02 -6.89
N LYS A 151 1.08 -22.77 -8.00
CA LYS A 151 0.08 -23.85 -8.11
C LYS A 151 0.14 -24.88 -6.97
N PRO A 152 1.31 -25.47 -6.62
CA PRO A 152 1.40 -26.36 -5.47
C PRO A 152 1.30 -25.62 -4.13
N LEU A 153 1.62 -24.33 -4.08
CA LEU A 153 1.62 -23.54 -2.86
C LEU A 153 0.22 -22.99 -2.50
N ARG A 154 -0.68 -22.81 -3.48
CA ARG A 154 -2.04 -22.24 -3.28
C ARG A 154 -2.81 -22.91 -2.14
N ARG A 155 -2.65 -24.22 -1.94
CA ARG A 155 -3.31 -24.96 -0.85
C ARG A 155 -2.97 -24.47 0.57
N PHE A 156 -1.85 -23.73 0.71
CA PHE A 156 -1.41 -23.17 1.99
C PHE A 156 -1.99 -21.78 2.25
N PHE A 157 -2.63 -21.18 1.26
CA PHE A 157 -3.12 -19.81 1.27
C PHE A 157 -4.65 -19.72 1.03
N PRO A 158 -5.48 -20.44 1.83
CA PRO A 158 -6.93 -20.25 1.79
C PRO A 158 -7.29 -18.82 2.24
N ALA A 159 -8.54 -18.39 2.00
CA ALA A 159 -8.97 -17.02 2.27
C ALA A 159 -8.80 -16.62 3.75
N VAL A 160 -8.97 -17.56 4.68
CA VAL A 160 -8.73 -17.32 6.11
C VAL A 160 -7.27 -16.96 6.40
N VAL A 161 -6.30 -17.61 5.74
CA VAL A 161 -4.86 -17.32 5.92
C VAL A 161 -4.51 -15.98 5.27
N THR A 162 -4.89 -15.77 4.00
CA THR A 162 -4.62 -14.52 3.28
C THR A 162 -5.27 -13.34 3.98
N GLY A 163 -6.52 -13.48 4.40
CA GLY A 163 -7.23 -12.44 5.15
C GLY A 163 -6.58 -12.11 6.50
N THR A 164 -6.08 -13.12 7.22
CA THR A 164 -5.36 -12.91 8.49
C THR A 164 -4.06 -12.13 8.27
N VAL A 165 -3.34 -12.44 7.21
CA VAL A 165 -2.12 -11.71 6.82
C VAL A 165 -2.44 -10.27 6.48
N VAL A 166 -3.41 -10.01 5.60
CA VAL A 166 -3.83 -8.66 5.21
C VAL A 166 -4.32 -7.86 6.42
N LEU A 167 -5.11 -8.48 7.30
CA LEU A 167 -5.56 -7.86 8.56
C LEU A 167 -4.38 -7.47 9.45
N SER A 168 -3.37 -8.34 9.59
CA SER A 168 -2.20 -8.05 10.41
C SER A 168 -1.33 -6.93 9.81
N ILE A 169 -1.25 -6.82 8.48
CA ILE A 169 -0.61 -5.68 7.81
C ILE A 169 -1.31 -4.38 8.21
N GLY A 170 -2.63 -4.31 8.03
CA GLY A 170 -3.39 -3.12 8.38
C GLY A 170 -3.24 -2.71 9.84
N LEU A 171 -3.37 -3.65 10.78
CA LEU A 171 -3.21 -3.39 12.22
C LEU A 171 -1.81 -2.88 12.57
N SER A 172 -0.76 -3.46 11.99
CA SER A 172 0.63 -3.03 12.24
C SER A 172 0.89 -1.62 11.72
N LEU A 173 0.22 -1.23 10.63
CA LEU A 173 0.40 0.08 10.02
C LEU A 173 -0.42 1.20 10.68
N ILE A 174 -1.49 0.89 11.43
CA ILE A 174 -2.27 1.90 12.16
C ILE A 174 -1.38 2.71 13.10
N ALA A 175 -0.47 2.07 13.84
CA ALA A 175 0.46 2.76 14.73
C ALA A 175 1.36 3.75 13.96
N VAL A 176 1.83 3.37 12.77
CA VAL A 176 2.63 4.24 11.89
C VAL A 176 1.80 5.46 11.44
N GLY A 177 0.53 5.22 11.06
CA GLY A 177 -0.40 6.29 10.69
C GLY A 177 -0.66 7.28 11.83
N VAL A 178 -0.88 6.77 13.05
CA VAL A 178 -1.11 7.59 14.25
C VAL A 178 0.14 8.39 14.64
N ASN A 179 1.32 7.81 14.49
CA ASN A 179 2.57 8.54 14.72
C ASN A 179 2.75 9.70 13.73
N SER A 180 2.44 9.47 12.45
CA SER A 180 2.42 10.56 11.46
C SER A 180 1.34 11.60 11.76
N PHE A 181 0.17 11.16 12.24
CA PHE A 181 -0.93 12.05 12.67
C PHE A 181 -0.50 13.03 13.76
N GLY A 182 0.38 12.60 14.66
CA GLY A 182 0.99 13.45 15.70
C GLY A 182 2.09 14.38 15.19
N GLY A 183 2.43 14.37 13.91
CA GLY A 183 3.52 15.20 13.34
C GLY A 183 4.80 14.42 13.03
N GLY A 184 4.85 13.12 13.34
CA GLY A 184 6.02 12.25 13.15
C GLY A 184 6.90 12.12 14.39
N ASN A 185 7.33 10.89 14.71
CA ASN A 185 8.06 10.57 15.95
C ASN A 185 9.36 11.36 16.17
N THR A 186 9.97 11.86 15.10
CA THR A 186 11.24 12.60 15.17
C THR A 186 11.06 14.11 15.25
N ALA A 187 9.82 14.59 15.13
CA ALA A 187 9.52 16.02 15.21
C ALA A 187 9.61 16.53 16.66
N ASN A 188 10.21 17.70 16.86
CA ASN A 188 10.32 18.33 18.16
C ASN A 188 8.94 18.71 18.75
N ASP A 189 7.93 18.92 17.89
CA ASP A 189 6.55 19.22 18.25
C ASP A 189 5.61 18.01 18.08
N PHE A 190 6.15 16.78 18.14
CA PHE A 190 5.34 15.56 18.10
C PHE A 190 4.23 15.57 19.16
N GLY A 191 3.01 15.28 18.74
CA GLY A 191 1.83 15.29 19.60
C GLY A 191 1.31 16.67 19.98
N SER A 192 1.83 17.75 19.37
CA SER A 192 1.31 19.10 19.59
C SER A 192 -0.16 19.22 19.20
N VAL A 193 -0.89 20.14 19.83
CA VAL A 193 -2.31 20.37 19.56
C VAL A 193 -2.53 20.75 18.10
N GLU A 194 -1.62 21.54 17.52
CA GLU A 194 -1.66 21.95 16.12
C GLU A 194 -1.57 20.74 15.18
N ASN A 195 -0.62 19.82 15.42
CA ASN A 195 -0.48 18.60 14.63
C ASN A 195 -1.72 17.70 14.74
N LEU A 196 -2.22 17.50 15.96
CA LEU A 196 -3.40 16.67 16.21
C LEU A 196 -4.66 17.25 15.57
N LEU A 197 -4.88 18.57 15.67
CA LEU A 197 -6.03 19.22 15.04
C LEU A 197 -5.94 19.19 13.52
N LEU A 198 -4.77 19.39 12.95
CA LEU A 198 -4.57 19.31 11.49
C LEU A 198 -4.83 17.89 10.98
N GLY A 199 -4.28 16.86 11.63
CA GLY A 199 -4.55 15.46 11.30
C GLY A 199 -6.02 15.09 11.43
N ALA A 200 -6.67 15.54 12.52
CA ALA A 200 -8.11 15.32 12.75
C ALA A 200 -8.98 16.01 11.68
N ALA A 201 -8.65 17.25 11.31
CA ALA A 201 -9.37 17.96 10.24
C ALA A 201 -9.29 17.20 8.92
N VAL A 202 -8.10 16.74 8.53
CA VAL A 202 -7.90 15.94 7.31
C VAL A 202 -8.72 14.65 7.35
N LEU A 203 -8.65 13.89 8.45
CA LEU A 203 -9.41 12.66 8.62
C LEU A 203 -10.93 12.89 8.52
N LEU A 204 -11.44 13.92 9.21
CA LEU A 204 -12.86 14.26 9.18
C LEU A 204 -13.32 14.69 7.78
N ILE A 205 -12.51 15.45 7.05
CA ILE A 205 -12.80 15.83 5.66
C ILE A 205 -12.85 14.59 4.76
N ILE A 206 -11.88 13.66 4.90
CA ILE A 206 -11.89 12.40 4.15
C ILE A 206 -13.18 11.62 4.41
N VAL A 207 -13.56 11.45 5.68
CA VAL A 207 -14.78 10.75 6.07
C VAL A 207 -16.02 11.45 5.50
N ALA A 208 -16.09 12.78 5.62
CA ALA A 208 -17.19 13.57 5.09
C ALA A 208 -17.33 13.41 3.57
N VAL A 209 -16.25 13.59 2.82
CA VAL A 209 -16.25 13.46 1.36
C VAL A 209 -16.60 12.02 0.94
N LYS A 210 -16.04 11.03 1.60
CA LYS A 210 -16.28 9.62 1.29
C LYS A 210 -17.73 9.21 1.51
N HIS A 211 -18.39 9.76 2.55
CA HIS A 211 -19.73 9.34 2.96
C HIS A 211 -20.85 10.17 2.28
N TRP A 212 -20.67 11.48 2.16
CA TRP A 212 -21.72 12.35 1.60
C TRP A 212 -21.58 12.66 0.12
N MET A 213 -20.39 12.46 -0.49
CA MET A 213 -20.22 12.63 -1.93
C MET A 213 -20.29 11.28 -2.66
N LYS A 214 -20.52 11.34 -3.99
CA LYS A 214 -20.69 10.15 -4.84
C LYS A 214 -19.70 10.17 -6.01
N GLY A 215 -19.52 9.01 -6.65
CA GLY A 215 -18.72 8.87 -7.86
C GLY A 215 -17.25 9.20 -7.64
N MET A 216 -16.67 9.98 -8.56
CA MET A 216 -15.24 10.31 -8.54
C MET A 216 -14.81 11.07 -7.28
N ALA A 217 -15.65 11.95 -6.74
CA ALA A 217 -15.33 12.69 -5.51
C ALA A 217 -15.17 11.76 -4.29
N SER A 218 -16.07 10.79 -4.11
CA SER A 218 -15.96 9.80 -3.04
C SER A 218 -14.71 8.93 -3.20
N ALA A 219 -14.39 8.48 -4.43
CA ALA A 219 -13.18 7.72 -4.70
C ALA A 219 -11.89 8.52 -4.45
N SER A 220 -11.93 9.84 -4.66
CA SER A 220 -10.81 10.76 -4.46
C SER A 220 -10.77 11.36 -3.05
N SER A 221 -11.57 10.87 -2.10
CA SER A 221 -11.74 11.47 -0.77
C SER A 221 -10.42 11.70 -0.03
N ILE A 222 -9.47 10.76 -0.13
CA ILE A 222 -8.15 10.86 0.51
C ILE A 222 -7.35 12.02 -0.10
N LEU A 223 -7.34 12.13 -1.43
CA LEU A 223 -6.66 13.24 -2.12
C LEU A 223 -7.30 14.58 -1.77
N ILE A 224 -8.63 14.66 -1.75
CA ILE A 224 -9.37 15.88 -1.38
C ILE A 224 -9.05 16.29 0.06
N GLY A 225 -9.00 15.32 0.99
CA GLY A 225 -8.61 15.57 2.38
C GLY A 225 -7.19 16.12 2.50
N ILE A 226 -6.24 15.57 1.73
CA ILE A 226 -4.86 16.06 1.70
C ILE A 226 -4.78 17.48 1.14
N VAL A 227 -5.44 17.77 0.01
CA VAL A 227 -5.47 19.13 -0.56
C VAL A 227 -6.06 20.12 0.45
N ALA A 228 -7.14 19.75 1.13
CA ALA A 228 -7.71 20.56 2.22
C ALA A 228 -6.70 20.72 3.37
N GLY A 229 -5.99 19.67 3.75
CA GLY A 229 -4.93 19.71 4.75
C GLY A 229 -3.79 20.66 4.39
N TYR A 230 -3.36 20.69 3.12
CA TYR A 230 -2.39 21.69 2.64
C TYR A 230 -2.93 23.14 2.78
N ILE A 231 -4.18 23.36 2.43
CA ILE A 231 -4.81 24.70 2.56
C ILE A 231 -4.85 25.10 4.04
N ILE A 232 -5.26 24.20 4.92
CA ILE A 232 -5.29 24.44 6.38
C ILE A 232 -3.88 24.73 6.91
N ALA A 233 -2.87 23.92 6.54
CA ALA A 233 -1.48 24.12 6.94
C ALA A 233 -0.94 25.47 6.45
N ALA A 234 -1.26 25.87 5.21
CA ALA A 234 -0.89 27.19 4.67
C ALA A 234 -1.52 28.34 5.47
N ILE A 235 -2.81 28.22 5.81
CA ILE A 235 -3.51 29.22 6.65
C ILE A 235 -2.89 29.27 8.04
N MET A 236 -2.58 28.12 8.64
CA MET A 236 -1.90 28.05 9.93
C MET A 236 -0.56 28.78 9.89
N GLY A 237 0.21 28.63 8.81
CA GLY A 237 1.50 29.33 8.61
C GLY A 237 1.38 30.87 8.52
N LEU A 238 0.20 31.39 8.15
CA LEU A 238 -0.07 32.83 8.13
C LEU A 238 -0.52 33.38 9.50
N VAL A 239 -1.08 32.55 10.36
CA VAL A 239 -1.75 32.98 11.60
C VAL A 239 -1.01 32.56 12.86
N LEU A 240 -0.31 31.39 12.82
CA LEU A 240 0.36 30.83 13.99
C LEU A 240 1.88 30.96 13.89
N PRO A 241 2.61 30.96 15.03
CA PRO A 241 4.06 30.93 15.03
C PRO A 241 4.57 29.66 14.34
N THR A 242 5.43 29.83 13.34
CA THR A 242 6.00 28.72 12.52
C THR A 242 7.23 28.08 13.19
N THR A 243 7.84 28.77 14.15
CA THR A 243 8.99 28.27 14.91
C THR A 243 8.61 28.13 16.40
N ALA A 244 9.38 27.32 17.09
CA ALA A 244 9.33 27.16 18.55
C ALA A 244 10.73 26.82 19.06
N VAL A 245 10.93 26.89 20.38
CA VAL A 245 12.20 26.57 21.03
C VAL A 245 12.01 25.27 21.82
N ASN A 246 12.93 24.32 21.65
CA ASN A 246 12.92 23.06 22.39
C ASN A 246 13.46 23.22 23.83
N ALA A 247 13.45 22.15 24.61
CA ALA A 247 13.94 22.15 26.00
C ALA A 247 15.43 22.52 26.13
N ASP A 248 16.21 22.33 25.06
CA ASP A 248 17.66 22.66 25.01
C ASP A 248 17.93 24.09 24.56
N GLY A 249 16.89 24.90 24.35
CA GLY A 249 17.02 26.29 23.90
C GLY A 249 17.27 26.45 22.40
N VAL A 250 17.14 25.39 21.60
CA VAL A 250 17.35 25.41 20.15
C VAL A 250 16.04 25.71 19.44
N GLU A 251 16.05 26.72 18.57
CA GLU A 251 14.94 27.06 17.71
C GLU A 251 14.74 25.99 16.62
N TYR A 252 13.49 25.57 16.39
CA TYR A 252 13.13 24.63 15.34
C TYR A 252 11.87 25.07 14.61
N THR A 253 11.73 24.64 13.35
CA THR A 253 10.50 24.82 12.56
C THR A 253 9.50 23.71 12.91
N LYS A 254 8.23 24.07 13.14
CA LYS A 254 7.17 23.12 13.45
C LYS A 254 6.91 22.18 12.28
N ALA A 255 6.52 20.94 12.57
CA ALA A 255 6.36 19.86 11.58
C ALA A 255 5.25 20.10 10.54
N TRP A 256 4.27 20.95 10.84
CA TRP A 256 3.16 21.28 9.95
C TRP A 256 3.48 22.43 8.97
N VAL A 257 4.64 23.09 9.07
CA VAL A 257 5.02 24.22 8.23
C VAL A 257 5.44 23.74 6.84
N LEU A 258 4.87 24.38 5.80
CA LEU A 258 5.16 24.06 4.40
C LEU A 258 6.47 24.70 3.94
N ASN A 259 7.39 23.88 3.44
CA ASN A 259 8.60 24.37 2.79
C ASN A 259 8.38 24.58 1.29
N SER A 260 7.94 25.77 0.89
CA SER A 260 7.63 26.11 -0.50
C SER A 260 8.84 26.13 -1.43
N ASP A 261 10.06 26.30 -0.90
CA ASP A 261 11.27 26.46 -1.71
C ASP A 261 11.61 25.18 -2.49
N LYS A 262 11.35 24.01 -1.92
CA LYS A 262 11.49 22.73 -2.63
C LYS A 262 10.63 22.67 -3.91
N VAL A 263 9.41 23.19 -3.85
CA VAL A 263 8.49 23.21 -5.00
C VAL A 263 8.91 24.28 -5.99
N ALA A 264 9.31 25.47 -5.54
CA ALA A 264 9.76 26.55 -6.40
C ALA A 264 10.96 26.13 -7.25
N ASN A 265 11.95 25.46 -6.62
CA ASN A 265 13.19 25.02 -7.24
C ASN A 265 13.08 23.74 -8.07
N ALA A 266 12.00 22.96 -7.94
CA ALA A 266 11.81 21.73 -8.71
C ALA A 266 11.58 22.02 -10.20
N ALA A 267 12.19 21.20 -11.07
CA ALA A 267 11.98 21.28 -12.51
C ALA A 267 10.52 20.92 -12.89
N TRP A 268 10.07 21.46 -14.01
CA TRP A 268 8.76 21.09 -14.56
C TRP A 268 8.77 19.71 -15.17
N PHE A 269 9.87 19.33 -15.83
CA PHE A 269 10.03 18.05 -16.49
C PHE A 269 11.41 17.48 -16.23
N SER A 270 11.49 16.20 -15.89
CA SER A 270 12.74 15.44 -15.87
C SER A 270 12.49 13.98 -16.19
N VAL A 271 13.53 13.33 -16.69
CA VAL A 271 13.51 11.87 -16.89
C VAL A 271 13.80 11.19 -15.55
N PRO A 272 12.98 10.20 -15.14
CA PRO A 272 13.22 9.42 -13.95
C PRO A 272 14.62 8.80 -13.91
N LYS A 273 15.26 8.86 -12.74
CA LYS A 273 16.65 8.41 -12.57
C LYS A 273 16.69 6.92 -12.24
N LEU A 274 17.48 6.17 -13.02
CA LEU A 274 17.83 4.79 -12.69
C LEU A 274 18.92 4.78 -11.61
N MET A 275 18.79 3.92 -10.61
CA MET A 275 19.72 3.76 -9.48
C MET A 275 20.09 5.08 -8.80
N PRO A 276 19.09 5.86 -8.33
CA PRO A 276 19.38 7.12 -7.61
C PRO A 276 20.11 6.86 -6.30
N VAL A 277 20.04 5.64 -5.78
CA VAL A 277 20.75 5.17 -4.59
C VAL A 277 21.54 3.90 -4.96
N LYS A 278 22.78 3.80 -4.46
CA LYS A 278 23.63 2.61 -4.66
C LYS A 278 23.07 1.43 -3.86
N LEU A 279 23.03 0.26 -4.49
CA LEU A 279 22.65 -0.98 -3.84
C LEU A 279 23.75 -1.39 -2.84
N VAL A 280 23.35 -1.70 -1.63
CA VAL A 280 24.25 -2.14 -0.53
C VAL A 280 23.84 -3.55 -0.13
N PHE A 281 24.76 -4.51 -0.25
CA PHE A 281 24.50 -5.89 0.15
C PHE A 281 24.65 -6.03 1.67
N ASP A 282 23.55 -6.40 2.36
CA ASP A 282 23.56 -6.65 3.80
C ASP A 282 22.54 -7.74 4.15
N TRP A 283 23.00 -8.82 4.78
CA TRP A 283 22.14 -9.94 5.19
C TRP A 283 21.07 -9.55 6.21
N ARG A 284 21.34 -8.53 7.03
CA ARG A 284 20.39 -8.03 8.02
C ARG A 284 19.16 -7.39 7.39
N ALA A 285 19.29 -6.87 6.16
CA ALA A 285 18.17 -6.39 5.36
C ALA A 285 17.54 -7.51 4.53
N ILE A 286 18.35 -8.36 3.88
CA ILE A 286 17.90 -9.35 2.90
C ILE A 286 16.97 -10.38 3.54
N ILE A 287 17.34 -10.97 4.69
CA ILE A 287 16.58 -12.08 5.27
C ILE A 287 15.15 -11.68 5.66
N PRO A 288 14.90 -10.61 6.46
CA PRO A 288 13.54 -10.22 6.80
C PRO A 288 12.72 -9.75 5.60
N VAL A 289 13.36 -9.13 4.60
CA VAL A 289 12.72 -8.70 3.37
C VAL A 289 12.29 -9.89 2.51
N LEU A 290 13.11 -10.95 2.40
CA LEU A 290 12.72 -12.20 1.71
C LEU A 290 11.47 -12.83 2.31
N ILE A 291 11.39 -12.86 3.65
CA ILE A 291 10.22 -13.41 4.34
C ILE A 291 8.99 -12.53 4.04
N MET A 292 9.16 -11.21 4.02
CA MET A 292 8.07 -10.30 3.69
C MET A 292 7.58 -10.49 2.24
N PHE A 293 8.44 -10.85 1.29
CA PHE A 293 8.04 -11.19 -0.07
C PHE A 293 7.17 -12.45 -0.18
N VAL A 294 7.33 -13.41 0.74
CA VAL A 294 6.36 -14.52 0.86
C VAL A 294 5.01 -14.00 1.31
N VAL A 295 4.99 -13.04 2.22
CA VAL A 295 3.75 -12.42 2.73
C VAL A 295 3.03 -11.64 1.64
N THR A 296 3.76 -10.84 0.84
CA THR A 296 3.17 -10.07 -0.28
C THR A 296 2.68 -10.96 -1.41
N ALA A 297 3.34 -12.07 -1.69
CA ALA A 297 2.82 -13.07 -2.62
C ALA A 297 1.44 -13.60 -2.18
N VAL A 298 1.26 -13.81 -0.87
CA VAL A 298 -0.04 -14.21 -0.28
C VAL A 298 -1.08 -13.09 -0.42
N GLU A 299 -0.69 -11.84 -0.14
CA GLU A 299 -1.54 -10.65 -0.31
C GLU A 299 -2.02 -10.52 -1.76
N THR A 300 -1.11 -10.61 -2.73
CA THR A 300 -1.41 -10.52 -4.17
C THR A 300 -2.37 -11.64 -4.63
N VAL A 301 -2.20 -12.86 -4.13
CA VAL A 301 -3.18 -13.95 -4.39
C VAL A 301 -4.56 -13.59 -3.87
N GLY A 302 -4.65 -13.02 -2.67
CA GLY A 302 -5.90 -12.58 -2.06
C GLY A 302 -6.56 -11.46 -2.85
N ASP A 303 -5.81 -10.45 -3.25
CA ASP A 303 -6.29 -9.30 -4.02
C ASP A 303 -6.78 -9.71 -5.41
N ILE A 304 -6.02 -10.54 -6.14
CA ILE A 304 -6.43 -11.05 -7.45
C ILE A 304 -7.72 -11.88 -7.32
N SER A 305 -7.79 -12.78 -6.34
CA SER A 305 -9.01 -13.56 -6.08
C SER A 305 -10.19 -12.62 -5.75
N GLY A 306 -9.96 -11.59 -4.92
CA GLY A 306 -10.97 -10.60 -4.57
C GLY A 306 -11.52 -9.82 -5.77
N VAL A 307 -10.63 -9.37 -6.67
CA VAL A 307 -11.01 -8.65 -7.89
C VAL A 307 -11.73 -9.56 -8.88
N MET A 308 -11.28 -10.80 -9.06
CA MET A 308 -11.88 -11.73 -10.00
C MET A 308 -13.27 -12.15 -9.55
N GLU A 309 -13.45 -12.49 -8.29
CA GLU A 309 -14.76 -12.83 -7.73
C GLU A 309 -15.67 -11.60 -7.62
N GLY A 310 -15.16 -10.55 -6.96
CA GLY A 310 -15.94 -9.35 -6.69
C GLY A 310 -16.23 -8.52 -7.94
N GLY A 311 -15.28 -8.38 -8.85
CA GLY A 311 -15.39 -7.58 -10.08
C GLY A 311 -15.95 -8.36 -11.27
N MET A 312 -15.38 -9.53 -11.54
CA MET A 312 -15.68 -10.32 -12.75
C MET A 312 -16.67 -11.46 -12.51
N GLY A 313 -17.07 -11.73 -11.24
CA GLY A 313 -18.06 -12.75 -10.90
C GLY A 313 -17.58 -14.18 -11.14
N ARG A 314 -16.27 -14.43 -11.16
CA ARG A 314 -15.67 -15.76 -11.32
C ARG A 314 -14.40 -15.92 -10.51
N GLU A 315 -14.02 -17.14 -10.23
CA GLU A 315 -12.73 -17.43 -9.60
C GLU A 315 -11.55 -17.08 -10.51
N ALA A 316 -10.43 -16.74 -9.86
CA ALA A 316 -9.16 -16.57 -10.53
C ALA A 316 -8.57 -17.91 -10.97
N THR A 317 -8.06 -17.99 -12.18
CA THR A 317 -7.35 -19.16 -12.68
C THR A 317 -5.92 -19.23 -12.13
N ASP A 318 -5.34 -20.43 -12.06
CA ASP A 318 -3.93 -20.61 -11.66
C ASP A 318 -2.97 -19.75 -12.48
N LYS A 319 -3.27 -19.54 -13.77
CA LYS A 319 -2.45 -18.72 -14.65
C LYS A 319 -2.52 -17.23 -14.33
N GLU A 320 -3.70 -16.73 -13.97
CA GLU A 320 -3.91 -15.34 -13.56
C GLU A 320 -3.21 -15.06 -12.23
N LEU A 321 -3.34 -15.97 -11.26
CA LEU A 321 -2.65 -15.88 -9.98
C LEU A 321 -1.13 -15.94 -10.14
N SER A 322 -0.64 -16.94 -10.86
CA SER A 322 0.81 -17.10 -11.12
C SER A 322 1.39 -15.88 -11.83
N GLY A 323 0.77 -15.47 -12.95
CA GLY A 323 1.21 -14.29 -13.71
C GLY A 323 1.16 -13.01 -12.88
N GLY A 324 0.18 -12.88 -12.00
CA GLY A 324 0.06 -11.74 -11.10
C GLY A 324 1.19 -11.67 -10.06
N VAL A 325 1.50 -12.77 -9.39
CA VAL A 325 2.61 -12.84 -8.42
C VAL A 325 3.98 -12.68 -9.10
N ILE A 326 4.16 -13.24 -10.32
CA ILE A 326 5.38 -12.99 -11.09
C ILE A 326 5.51 -11.49 -11.42
N CYS A 327 4.42 -10.83 -11.78
CA CYS A 327 4.43 -9.39 -12.05
C CYS A 327 4.74 -8.57 -10.79
N ASP A 328 4.24 -8.99 -9.65
CA ASP A 328 4.51 -8.35 -8.35
C ASP A 328 6.02 -8.42 -8.03
N GLY A 329 6.61 -9.60 -8.09
CA GLY A 329 8.03 -9.80 -7.82
C GLY A 329 8.94 -9.08 -8.82
N ILE A 330 8.71 -9.23 -10.12
CA ILE A 330 9.54 -8.56 -11.16
C ILE A 330 9.33 -7.04 -11.08
N GLY A 331 8.08 -6.57 -10.85
CA GLY A 331 7.76 -5.17 -10.64
C GLY A 331 8.47 -4.59 -9.42
N SER A 332 8.57 -5.34 -8.32
CA SER A 332 9.31 -4.96 -7.11
C SER A 332 10.81 -4.84 -7.36
N SER A 333 11.40 -5.79 -8.11
CA SER A 333 12.81 -5.70 -8.49
C SER A 333 13.08 -4.49 -9.39
N LEU A 334 12.20 -4.23 -10.35
CA LEU A 334 12.27 -3.05 -11.20
C LEU A 334 12.14 -1.77 -10.37
N ALA A 335 11.18 -1.71 -9.45
CA ALA A 335 10.97 -0.58 -8.54
C ALA A 335 12.25 -0.27 -7.74
N ALA A 336 12.86 -1.28 -7.15
CA ALA A 336 14.07 -1.13 -6.36
C ALA A 336 15.28 -0.61 -7.17
N LEU A 337 15.40 -0.98 -8.45
CA LEU A 337 16.40 -0.41 -9.36
C LEU A 337 16.17 1.08 -9.63
N PHE A 338 14.94 1.57 -9.52
CA PHE A 338 14.61 2.99 -9.58
C PHE A 338 14.60 3.66 -8.20
N GLY A 339 15.10 2.98 -7.15
CA GLY A 339 15.13 3.47 -5.77
C GLY A 339 13.76 3.50 -5.10
N VAL A 340 12.75 2.87 -5.68
CA VAL A 340 11.39 2.77 -5.16
C VAL A 340 11.24 1.51 -4.31
N LEU A 341 10.44 1.59 -3.25
CA LEU A 341 10.11 0.42 -2.43
C LEU A 341 9.33 -0.62 -3.24
N PRO A 342 9.29 -1.89 -2.80
CA PRO A 342 8.61 -2.96 -3.52
C PRO A 342 7.20 -2.61 -3.97
N ASN A 343 6.82 -3.11 -5.13
CA ASN A 343 5.50 -2.93 -5.73
C ASN A 343 4.57 -4.06 -5.29
N THR A 344 3.28 -3.84 -5.22
CA THR A 344 2.26 -4.87 -4.97
C THR A 344 0.91 -4.48 -5.55
N SER A 345 -0.04 -5.40 -5.53
CA SER A 345 -1.44 -5.12 -5.82
C SER A 345 -2.05 -4.16 -4.76
N PHE A 346 -2.93 -3.28 -5.21
CA PHE A 346 -3.57 -2.29 -4.32
C PHE A 346 -4.93 -2.79 -3.82
N SER A 347 -4.99 -3.27 -2.57
CA SER A 347 -6.21 -3.81 -1.95
C SER A 347 -7.37 -2.80 -1.91
N GLN A 348 -7.08 -1.48 -1.79
CA GLN A 348 -8.11 -0.44 -1.86
C GLN A 348 -8.82 -0.42 -3.22
N ASN A 349 -8.09 -0.70 -4.31
CA ASN A 349 -8.66 -0.77 -5.65
C ASN A 349 -9.48 -2.05 -5.86
N VAL A 350 -9.18 -3.14 -5.13
CA VAL A 350 -10.01 -4.34 -5.10
C VAL A 350 -11.42 -4.00 -4.62
N GLY A 351 -11.53 -3.26 -3.52
CA GLY A 351 -12.80 -2.76 -3.01
C GLY A 351 -13.53 -1.86 -4.01
N LEU A 352 -12.81 -0.97 -4.70
CA LEU A 352 -13.38 -0.09 -5.71
C LEU A 352 -13.92 -0.88 -6.91
N VAL A 353 -13.17 -1.85 -7.44
CA VAL A 353 -13.60 -2.75 -8.52
C VAL A 353 -14.83 -3.56 -8.10
N THR A 354 -14.82 -4.10 -6.88
CA THR A 354 -15.94 -4.88 -6.34
C THR A 354 -17.23 -4.06 -6.25
N MET A 355 -17.15 -2.80 -5.84
CA MET A 355 -18.31 -1.91 -5.73
C MET A 355 -18.79 -1.39 -7.09
N THR A 356 -17.86 -0.96 -7.94
CA THR A 356 -18.21 -0.32 -9.23
C THR A 356 -18.41 -1.31 -10.36
N LYS A 357 -17.87 -2.53 -10.22
CA LYS A 357 -17.78 -3.55 -11.26
C LYS A 357 -17.04 -3.10 -12.52
N ILE A 358 -16.28 -2.00 -12.45
CA ILE A 358 -15.46 -1.50 -13.56
C ILE A 358 -14.21 -2.35 -13.65
N VAL A 359 -14.17 -3.25 -14.63
CA VAL A 359 -13.08 -4.20 -14.85
C VAL A 359 -12.34 -3.96 -16.17
N ASN A 360 -12.77 -2.98 -16.96
CA ASN A 360 -12.25 -2.76 -18.30
C ASN A 360 -10.75 -2.37 -18.27
N ARG A 361 -9.92 -3.16 -18.97
CA ARG A 361 -8.47 -2.95 -19.00
C ARG A 361 -8.04 -1.62 -19.61
N MET A 362 -8.83 -1.06 -20.56
CA MET A 362 -8.51 0.24 -21.17
C MET A 362 -8.77 1.39 -20.22
N ALA A 363 -9.80 1.26 -19.36
CA ALA A 363 -10.03 2.22 -18.28
C ALA A 363 -8.85 2.24 -17.31
N LEU A 364 -8.48 1.07 -16.76
CA LEU A 364 -7.35 0.95 -15.84
C LEU A 364 -6.01 1.37 -16.48
N ALA A 365 -5.79 0.99 -17.76
CA ALA A 365 -4.61 1.40 -18.52
C ALA A 365 -4.51 2.92 -18.69
N SER A 366 -5.61 3.62 -18.90
CA SER A 366 -5.61 5.09 -18.99
C SER A 366 -5.16 5.73 -17.68
N GLY A 367 -5.54 5.15 -16.53
CA GLY A 367 -5.04 5.53 -15.22
C GLY A 367 -3.53 5.27 -15.07
N ALA A 368 -3.07 4.09 -15.49
CA ALA A 368 -1.65 3.75 -15.46
C ALA A 368 -0.80 4.71 -16.32
N VAL A 369 -1.28 5.08 -17.50
CA VAL A 369 -0.62 6.10 -18.35
C VAL A 369 -0.60 7.45 -17.65
N PHE A 370 -1.68 7.83 -16.95
CA PHE A 370 -1.69 9.07 -16.16
C PHE A 370 -0.62 9.05 -15.05
N LEU A 371 -0.42 7.93 -14.34
CA LEU A 371 0.67 7.78 -13.35
C LEU A 371 2.05 7.94 -13.99
N ILE A 372 2.27 7.32 -15.17
CA ILE A 372 3.52 7.48 -15.92
C ILE A 372 3.76 8.96 -16.25
N LEU A 373 2.75 9.65 -16.72
CA LEU A 373 2.85 11.08 -17.00
C LEU A 373 3.17 11.89 -15.73
N CYS A 374 2.49 11.61 -14.61
CA CYS A 374 2.80 12.25 -13.32
C CYS A 374 4.27 12.02 -12.89
N GLY A 375 4.82 10.83 -13.17
CA GLY A 375 6.22 10.50 -12.93
C GLY A 375 7.22 11.28 -13.79
N LEU A 376 6.79 12.05 -14.78
CA LEU A 376 7.65 12.94 -15.59
C LEU A 376 7.68 14.40 -15.06
N PHE A 377 6.87 14.72 -14.03
CA PHE A 377 6.75 16.07 -13.47
C PHE A 377 7.30 16.15 -12.04
N PRO A 378 8.61 16.45 -11.86
CA PRO A 378 9.23 16.60 -10.54
C PRO A 378 8.51 17.60 -9.62
N LYS A 379 7.90 18.63 -10.20
CA LYS A 379 7.16 19.64 -9.46
C LYS A 379 5.99 19.04 -8.67
N LEU A 380 5.31 18.03 -9.22
CA LEU A 380 4.26 17.29 -8.52
C LEU A 380 4.86 16.45 -7.37
N ALA A 381 5.97 15.78 -7.63
CA ALA A 381 6.68 15.01 -6.60
C ALA A 381 7.20 15.92 -5.47
N ALA A 382 7.73 17.10 -5.82
CA ALA A 382 8.15 18.11 -4.84
C ALA A 382 6.97 18.61 -3.99
N LEU A 383 5.81 18.87 -4.59
CA LEU A 383 4.62 19.24 -3.84
C LEU A 383 4.25 18.16 -2.81
N ILE A 384 4.35 16.89 -3.18
CA ILE A 384 4.07 15.78 -2.29
C ILE A 384 5.13 15.65 -1.19
N SER A 385 6.42 15.90 -1.52
CA SER A 385 7.53 15.79 -0.54
C SER A 385 7.47 16.80 0.59
N ILE A 386 6.78 17.92 0.41
CA ILE A 386 6.60 18.94 1.46
C ILE A 386 5.34 18.72 2.30
N MET A 387 4.64 17.61 2.10
CA MET A 387 3.42 17.30 2.85
C MET A 387 3.69 17.19 4.34
N PRO A 388 3.00 17.99 5.18
CA PRO A 388 3.15 17.86 6.62
C PRO A 388 2.81 16.45 7.09
N GLN A 389 3.59 15.93 8.04
CA GLN A 389 3.37 14.58 8.57
C GLN A 389 1.98 14.41 9.15
N SER A 390 1.39 15.41 9.80
CA SER A 390 0.03 15.38 10.34
C SER A 390 -1.02 15.27 9.24
N VAL A 391 -0.84 15.91 8.08
CA VAL A 391 -1.71 15.75 6.90
C VAL A 391 -1.61 14.33 6.35
N LEU A 392 -0.37 13.84 6.20
CA LEU A 392 -0.11 12.46 5.79
C LEU A 392 -0.75 11.46 6.77
N GLY A 393 -0.62 11.69 8.07
CA GLY A 393 -1.16 10.85 9.14
C GLY A 393 -2.69 10.76 9.12
N GLY A 394 -3.38 11.90 8.92
CA GLY A 394 -4.84 11.92 8.77
C GLY A 394 -5.32 11.03 7.61
N ALA A 395 -4.60 11.07 6.48
CA ALA A 395 -4.86 10.20 5.33
C ALA A 395 -4.46 8.74 5.60
N ALA A 396 -3.28 8.51 6.21
CA ALA A 396 -2.72 7.19 6.47
C ALA A 396 -3.59 6.36 7.42
N VAL A 397 -4.15 6.97 8.47
CA VAL A 397 -5.10 6.29 9.37
C VAL A 397 -6.27 5.72 8.58
N MET A 398 -6.85 6.49 7.66
CA MET A 398 -7.96 6.00 6.84
C MET A 398 -7.53 4.90 5.87
N MET A 399 -6.36 5.03 5.25
CA MET A 399 -5.84 4.03 4.30
C MET A 399 -5.53 2.71 5.01
N PHE A 400 -4.80 2.75 6.11
CA PHE A 400 -4.39 1.54 6.84
C PHE A 400 -5.59 0.84 7.49
N SER A 401 -6.57 1.61 7.99
CA SER A 401 -7.84 1.04 8.46
C SER A 401 -8.63 0.37 7.33
N SER A 402 -8.53 0.86 6.10
CA SER A 402 -9.17 0.21 4.95
C SER A 402 -8.53 -1.16 4.63
N ILE A 403 -7.20 -1.31 4.84
CA ILE A 403 -6.52 -2.61 4.71
C ILE A 403 -7.04 -3.60 5.77
N VAL A 404 -7.24 -3.14 7.02
CA VAL A 404 -7.87 -3.96 8.09
C VAL A 404 -9.22 -4.50 7.64
N ILE A 405 -10.07 -3.65 7.07
CA ILE A 405 -11.39 -4.05 6.59
C ILE A 405 -11.29 -5.05 5.43
N SER A 406 -10.35 -4.85 4.50
CA SER A 406 -10.10 -5.82 3.42
C SER A 406 -9.71 -7.19 3.97
N GLY A 407 -8.85 -7.24 5.00
CA GLY A 407 -8.49 -8.48 5.69
C GLY A 407 -9.72 -9.16 6.32
N ILE A 408 -10.58 -8.40 7.01
CA ILE A 408 -11.83 -8.93 7.57
C ILE A 408 -12.74 -9.51 6.48
N GLN A 409 -12.90 -8.79 5.37
CA GLN A 409 -13.71 -9.25 4.24
C GLN A 409 -13.20 -10.56 3.64
N LEU A 410 -11.87 -10.74 3.54
CA LEU A 410 -11.27 -11.99 3.09
C LEU A 410 -11.52 -13.13 4.08
N ILE A 411 -11.33 -12.91 5.38
CA ILE A 411 -11.57 -13.92 6.43
C ILE A 411 -13.01 -14.41 6.38
N THR A 412 -13.97 -13.49 6.24
CA THR A 412 -15.40 -13.79 6.26
C THR A 412 -15.93 -14.46 4.99
N LYS A 413 -15.11 -14.65 3.95
CA LYS A 413 -15.46 -15.47 2.79
C LYS A 413 -15.59 -16.96 3.14
N GLU A 414 -14.90 -17.41 4.16
CA GLU A 414 -14.97 -18.78 4.66
C GLU A 414 -15.81 -18.85 5.95
N PRO A 415 -16.49 -19.97 6.23
CA PRO A 415 -17.21 -20.14 7.49
C PRO A 415 -16.28 -19.99 8.67
N MET A 416 -16.72 -19.30 9.72
CA MET A 416 -15.97 -19.13 10.97
C MET A 416 -16.09 -20.38 11.84
N THR A 417 -15.54 -21.50 11.34
CA THR A 417 -15.44 -22.75 12.07
C THR A 417 -14.48 -22.62 13.26
N MET A 418 -14.51 -23.55 14.18
CA MET A 418 -13.59 -23.56 15.33
C MET A 418 -12.11 -23.57 14.86
N ARG A 419 -11.83 -24.28 13.75
CA ARG A 419 -10.52 -24.29 13.11
C ARG A 419 -10.11 -22.91 12.64
N ASN A 420 -10.95 -22.26 11.83
CA ASN A 420 -10.66 -20.94 11.25
C ASN A 420 -10.56 -19.86 12.33
N ILE A 421 -11.42 -19.90 13.36
CA ILE A 421 -11.34 -19.02 14.53
C ILE A 421 -9.98 -19.20 15.23
N THR A 422 -9.52 -20.44 15.41
CA THR A 422 -8.22 -20.71 16.06
C THR A 422 -7.06 -20.15 15.24
N ILE A 423 -7.05 -20.36 13.90
CA ILE A 423 -6.02 -19.83 13.02
C ILE A 423 -5.93 -18.30 13.16
N VAL A 424 -7.06 -17.61 13.00
CA VAL A 424 -7.11 -16.14 13.06
C VAL A 424 -6.70 -15.64 14.45
N SER A 425 -7.28 -16.20 15.52
CA SER A 425 -7.06 -15.72 16.90
C SER A 425 -5.60 -15.87 17.32
N VAL A 426 -4.99 -17.02 17.07
CA VAL A 426 -3.60 -17.26 17.50
C VAL A 426 -2.63 -16.47 16.64
N ALA A 427 -2.86 -16.41 15.32
CA ALA A 427 -2.02 -15.65 14.41
C ALA A 427 -2.03 -14.15 14.73
N LEU A 428 -3.20 -13.56 14.94
CA LEU A 428 -3.31 -12.14 15.32
C LEU A 428 -2.77 -11.89 16.74
N GLY A 429 -3.11 -12.76 17.69
CA GLY A 429 -2.65 -12.62 19.08
C GLY A 429 -1.14 -12.62 19.18
N LEU A 430 -0.46 -13.58 18.55
CA LEU A 430 1.00 -13.63 18.53
C LEU A 430 1.62 -12.56 17.63
N GLY A 431 1.04 -12.34 16.43
CA GLY A 431 1.55 -11.35 15.51
C GLY A 431 1.50 -9.94 16.08
N TYR A 432 0.31 -9.45 16.38
CA TYR A 432 0.14 -8.13 16.96
C TYR A 432 0.79 -8.01 18.35
N GLY A 433 0.71 -9.06 19.18
CA GLY A 433 1.30 -9.10 20.50
C GLY A 433 2.82 -8.92 20.46
N ILE A 434 3.52 -9.67 19.62
CA ILE A 434 4.98 -9.55 19.44
C ILE A 434 5.34 -8.17 18.85
N GLY A 435 4.61 -7.74 17.81
CA GLY A 435 4.88 -6.47 17.14
C GLY A 435 4.68 -5.23 18.04
N SER A 436 3.78 -5.31 19.03
CA SER A 436 3.52 -4.21 19.97
C SER A 436 4.33 -4.29 21.27
N SER A 437 4.99 -5.43 21.55
CA SER A 437 5.74 -5.66 22.78
C SER A 437 7.23 -5.55 22.53
N SER A 438 7.74 -4.32 22.48
CA SER A 438 9.18 -4.09 22.34
C SER A 438 9.94 -4.79 23.47
N GLY A 439 10.94 -5.56 23.13
CA GLY A 439 11.79 -6.23 24.13
C GLY A 439 11.38 -7.66 24.48
N ILE A 440 10.21 -8.19 24.08
CA ILE A 440 9.87 -9.61 24.31
C ILE A 440 10.88 -10.56 23.67
N LEU A 441 11.52 -10.15 22.59
CA LEU A 441 12.53 -10.91 21.87
C LEU A 441 13.97 -10.53 22.25
N ALA A 442 14.19 -9.62 23.22
CA ALA A 442 15.50 -9.04 23.52
C ALA A 442 16.60 -10.06 23.90
N HIS A 443 16.20 -11.20 24.44
CA HIS A 443 17.13 -12.27 24.84
C HIS A 443 17.35 -13.34 23.77
N LEU A 444 16.67 -13.20 22.60
CA LEU A 444 16.83 -14.13 21.48
C LEU A 444 17.98 -13.68 20.56
N PRO A 445 18.55 -14.58 19.73
CA PRO A 445 19.58 -14.22 18.76
C PRO A 445 19.12 -13.07 17.85
N GLN A 446 20.05 -12.17 17.51
CA GLN A 446 19.76 -10.96 16.71
C GLN A 446 18.99 -11.26 15.42
N GLY A 447 19.28 -12.38 14.75
CA GLY A 447 18.55 -12.79 13.54
C GLY A 447 17.06 -13.04 13.80
N ILE A 448 16.70 -13.60 14.96
CA ILE A 448 15.29 -13.81 15.35
C ILE A 448 14.62 -12.47 15.69
N GLN A 449 15.33 -11.59 16.39
CA GLN A 449 14.84 -10.25 16.69
C GLN A 449 14.52 -9.46 15.42
N LEU A 450 15.39 -9.55 14.39
CA LEU A 450 15.20 -8.90 13.10
C LEU A 450 13.99 -9.42 12.33
N ILE A 451 13.77 -10.74 12.35
CA ILE A 451 12.68 -11.38 11.61
C ILE A 451 11.34 -11.12 12.29
N PHE A 452 11.27 -11.26 13.61
CA PHE A 452 10.01 -11.29 14.35
C PHE A 452 9.72 -9.98 15.11
N GLY A 453 10.74 -9.18 15.43
CA GLY A 453 10.59 -7.98 16.25
C GLY A 453 10.24 -6.71 15.47
N GLY A 454 10.41 -6.72 14.15
CA GLY A 454 10.22 -5.54 13.32
C GLY A 454 8.78 -5.19 12.99
N SER A 455 7.93 -6.18 12.91
CA SER A 455 6.49 -5.99 12.72
C SER A 455 5.74 -7.25 13.12
N GLY A 456 4.48 -7.10 13.54
CA GLY A 456 3.62 -8.23 13.82
C GLY A 456 3.19 -9.06 12.60
N ILE A 457 3.53 -8.62 11.40
CA ILE A 457 3.08 -9.21 10.14
C ILE A 457 3.72 -10.59 9.92
N VAL A 458 5.05 -10.66 10.05
CA VAL A 458 5.80 -11.91 9.83
C VAL A 458 5.38 -13.02 10.79
N PRO A 459 5.35 -12.80 12.14
CA PRO A 459 4.87 -13.84 13.05
C PRO A 459 3.40 -14.21 12.80
N ALA A 460 2.52 -13.26 12.48
CA ALA A 460 1.13 -13.57 12.13
C ALA A 460 1.03 -14.48 10.90
N ALA A 461 1.76 -14.18 9.84
CA ALA A 461 1.75 -14.96 8.62
C ALA A 461 2.27 -16.39 8.84
N ILE A 462 3.41 -16.53 9.55
CA ILE A 462 4.00 -17.83 9.84
C ILE A 462 3.04 -18.69 10.68
N VAL A 463 2.45 -18.10 11.73
CA VAL A 463 1.50 -18.81 12.59
C VAL A 463 0.25 -19.22 11.81
N ALA A 464 -0.32 -18.32 11.00
CA ALA A 464 -1.51 -18.63 10.19
C ALA A 464 -1.24 -19.81 9.23
N ILE A 465 -0.09 -19.81 8.54
CA ILE A 465 0.30 -20.89 7.63
C ILE A 465 0.51 -22.20 8.38
N ILE A 466 1.27 -22.19 9.49
CA ILE A 466 1.55 -23.38 10.29
C ILE A 466 0.24 -23.98 10.83
N PHE A 467 -0.64 -23.16 11.42
CA PHE A 467 -1.90 -23.66 11.96
C PHE A 467 -2.82 -24.17 10.86
N ASN A 468 -2.82 -23.57 9.67
CA ASN A 468 -3.56 -24.09 8.53
C ASN A 468 -3.06 -25.49 8.09
N ILE A 469 -1.77 -25.80 8.31
CA ILE A 469 -1.20 -27.10 7.94
C ILE A 469 -1.48 -28.16 9.04
N ILE A 470 -1.31 -27.81 10.32
CA ILE A 470 -1.31 -28.78 11.41
C ILE A 470 -2.71 -29.05 11.99
N LEU A 471 -3.62 -28.05 11.91
CA LEU A 471 -4.97 -28.27 12.45
C LEU A 471 -5.77 -29.21 11.54
N PRO A 472 -6.55 -30.15 12.13
CA PRO A 472 -7.40 -31.03 11.36
C PRO A 472 -8.37 -30.21 10.50
N LYS A 473 -8.66 -30.70 9.29
CA LYS A 473 -9.71 -30.09 8.45
C LYS A 473 -11.05 -30.31 9.12
N ASP A 474 -11.93 -29.32 8.99
CA ASP A 474 -13.32 -29.49 9.42
C ASP A 474 -13.93 -30.67 8.68
N ALA A 475 -14.72 -31.50 9.38
CA ALA A 475 -15.50 -32.54 8.73
C ALA A 475 -16.53 -31.89 7.83
N GLU A 476 -16.57 -32.32 6.55
CA GLU A 476 -17.59 -31.89 5.57
C GLU A 476 -19.00 -32.24 6.00
#